data_51b57fe232bb3f27d1341fe6fcd9d4aa
#
_entry.id   51b57fe232bb3f27d1341fe6fcd9d4aa
#
_cell.length_a   1.000
_cell.length_b   1.000
_cell.length_c   1.000
_cell.angle_alpha   90.00
_cell.angle_beta   90.00
_cell.angle_gamma   90.00
#
_symmetry.space_group_name_H-M   'P 1'
#
loop_
_entity.id
_entity.type
_entity.pdbx_description
1 polymer ?
#
loop_
_entity_poly.entity_id
_entity_poly.type
_entity_poly.pdbx_seq_one_letter_code
_entity_poly.pdbx_strand_id
1 'polypeptide(L)'
;MKEKNNHSLDTFLVRKPGSLTTVQDRGRKFHQWLGMPVSGVLDHYAYRLGNMLLGQEEDAACLEITFFGPEIEILNNTEIVITGADVLPKLNGVHTPMWTLLSVQKGDILSFSVPKSGCRAYMCVNGGIAVNKIMGSRSTTLRLKIGGFEGRKLLAGDRIRKIGRASCRERV
;
A
#
# COMPACT_ATOMS: atom_id res chain seq x y z
N MET A 1 16.93 25.18 15.50
CA MET A 1 17.06 24.31 14.30
C MET A 1 15.66 24.13 13.73
N LYS A 2 15.43 24.63 12.51
CA LYS A 2 14.12 24.60 11.85
C LYS A 2 13.82 23.16 11.43
N GLU A 3 12.76 22.55 11.97
CA GLU A 3 12.15 21.34 11.40
C GLU A 3 11.76 21.69 9.94
N LYS A 4 12.50 21.17 8.99
CA LYS A 4 12.12 21.26 7.57
C LYS A 4 10.79 20.51 7.45
N ASN A 5 9.75 21.22 7.01
CA ASN A 5 8.44 20.69 6.66
C ASN A 5 8.57 19.49 5.71
N ASN A 6 8.58 18.29 6.28
CA ASN A 6 8.73 17.03 5.57
C ASN A 6 7.40 16.54 4.94
N HIS A 7 6.35 17.39 4.95
CA HIS A 7 5.03 17.08 4.41
C HIS A 7 4.95 17.03 2.87
N SER A 8 5.96 17.57 2.17
CA SER A 8 5.98 17.57 0.70
C SER A 8 6.20 16.19 0.08
N LEU A 9 6.60 15.20 0.87
CA LEU A 9 6.87 13.82 0.43
C LEU A 9 5.71 12.85 0.70
N ASP A 10 4.71 13.24 1.50
CA ASP A 10 3.57 12.39 1.79
C ASP A 10 2.72 12.19 0.53
N THR A 11 2.38 10.94 0.23
CA THR A 11 1.64 10.60 -0.99
C THR A 11 0.17 10.38 -0.71
N PHE A 12 -0.16 9.83 0.45
CA PHE A 12 -1.51 9.49 0.85
C PHE A 12 -1.82 9.96 2.26
N LEU A 13 -3.05 10.42 2.46
CA LEU A 13 -3.64 10.66 3.79
C LEU A 13 -4.80 9.70 4.00
N VAL A 14 -4.75 8.92 5.07
CA VAL A 14 -5.84 8.03 5.45
C VAL A 14 -6.94 8.85 6.12
N ARG A 15 -8.08 9.03 5.46
CA ARG A 15 -9.26 9.68 6.03
C ARG A 15 -10.06 8.74 6.91
N LYS A 16 -10.26 7.50 6.42
CA LYS A 16 -10.90 6.40 7.15
C LYS A 16 -10.06 5.14 6.94
N PRO A 17 -9.72 4.39 7.97
CA PRO A 17 -8.77 3.26 7.85
C PRO A 17 -9.40 1.98 7.28
N GLY A 18 -10.73 1.90 7.17
CA GLY A 18 -11.43 0.65 6.90
C GLY A 18 -11.40 -0.32 8.08
N SER A 19 -11.70 -1.59 7.83
CA SER A 19 -11.70 -2.62 8.88
C SER A 19 -10.30 -2.97 9.33
N LEU A 20 -9.47 -3.35 8.37
CA LEU A 20 -8.09 -3.72 8.59
C LEU A 20 -7.28 -3.44 7.32
N THR A 21 -6.48 -2.39 7.35
CA THR A 21 -5.55 -2.06 6.28
C THR A 21 -4.14 -2.03 6.85
N THR A 22 -3.23 -2.80 6.25
CA THR A 22 -1.84 -2.92 6.68
C THR A 22 -0.87 -2.81 5.52
N VAL A 23 0.36 -2.38 5.80
CA VAL A 23 1.44 -2.46 4.82
C VAL A 23 1.97 -3.89 4.79
N GLN A 24 2.04 -4.48 3.61
CA GLN A 24 2.53 -5.84 3.40
C GLN A 24 3.45 -5.92 2.19
N ASP A 25 4.40 -6.87 2.24
CA ASP A 25 5.23 -7.30 1.12
C ASP A 25 5.27 -8.83 1.06
N ARG A 26 6.30 -9.46 0.49
CA ARG A 26 6.45 -10.92 0.45
C ARG A 26 6.61 -11.59 1.80
N GLY A 27 6.78 -10.83 2.86
CA GLY A 27 7.01 -11.33 4.20
C GLY A 27 8.49 -11.51 4.54
N ARG A 28 8.70 -11.80 5.82
CA ARG A 28 9.99 -11.88 6.52
C ARG A 28 10.51 -13.31 6.51
N LYS A 29 11.20 -13.67 5.43
CA LYS A 29 11.73 -15.02 5.23
C LYS A 29 13.01 -15.24 6.04
N PHE A 30 13.33 -16.51 6.30
CA PHE A 30 14.57 -16.99 6.93
C PHE A 30 14.79 -16.60 8.40
N HIS A 31 13.75 -16.14 9.10
CA HIS A 31 13.86 -15.76 10.51
C HIS A 31 12.94 -16.58 11.44
N GLN A 32 12.29 -17.65 10.92
CA GLN A 32 11.38 -18.48 11.70
C GLN A 32 12.08 -19.21 12.84
N TRP A 33 13.35 -19.54 12.69
CA TRP A 33 14.17 -20.16 13.73
C TRP A 33 14.36 -19.26 14.97
N LEU A 34 14.17 -17.94 14.82
CA LEU A 34 14.13 -16.97 15.92
C LEU A 34 12.71 -16.80 16.51
N GLY A 35 11.74 -17.61 16.08
CA GLY A 35 10.34 -17.45 16.47
C GLY A 35 9.63 -16.29 15.74
N MET A 36 10.24 -15.70 14.72
CA MET A 36 9.67 -14.59 13.96
C MET A 36 8.72 -15.13 12.87
N PRO A 37 7.43 -14.72 12.87
CA PRO A 37 6.51 -15.11 11.80
C PRO A 37 6.90 -14.48 10.47
N VAL A 38 6.63 -15.17 9.37
CA VAL A 38 6.88 -14.67 8.02
C VAL A 38 6.06 -13.43 7.72
N SER A 39 4.80 -13.42 8.14
CA SER A 39 3.84 -12.36 7.77
C SER A 39 3.74 -12.20 6.24
N GLY A 40 3.48 -11.02 5.75
CA GLY A 40 3.37 -10.76 4.32
C GLY A 40 1.93 -10.90 3.81
N VAL A 41 1.80 -10.68 2.51
CA VAL A 41 0.51 -10.74 1.82
C VAL A 41 -0.09 -12.14 1.88
N LEU A 42 -1.42 -12.22 1.94
CA LEU A 42 -2.13 -13.50 1.94
C LEU A 42 -2.27 -14.05 0.51
N ASP A 43 -2.67 -13.21 -0.44
CA ASP A 43 -2.79 -13.58 -1.85
C ASP A 43 -1.58 -13.07 -2.63
N HIS A 44 -0.58 -13.94 -2.74
CA HIS A 44 0.66 -13.64 -3.45
C HIS A 44 0.45 -13.39 -4.96
N TYR A 45 -0.56 -14.01 -5.57
CA TYR A 45 -0.83 -13.85 -6.99
C TYR A 45 -1.34 -12.45 -7.29
N ALA A 46 -2.40 -12.02 -6.61
CA ALA A 46 -2.98 -10.69 -6.79
C ALA A 46 -1.96 -9.57 -6.49
N TYR A 47 -1.19 -9.73 -5.42
CA TYR A 47 -0.14 -8.80 -5.04
C TYR A 47 0.96 -8.65 -6.10
N ARG A 48 1.50 -9.78 -6.59
CA ARG A 48 2.57 -9.77 -7.60
C ARG A 48 2.09 -9.15 -8.91
N LEU A 49 0.91 -9.55 -9.39
CA LEU A 49 0.32 -8.94 -10.59
C LEU A 49 0.12 -7.43 -10.45
N GLY A 50 -0.33 -6.95 -9.29
CA GLY A 50 -0.45 -5.52 -9.03
C GLY A 50 0.86 -4.77 -9.22
N ASN A 51 1.96 -5.31 -8.69
CA ASN A 51 3.30 -4.73 -8.87
C ASN A 51 3.81 -4.85 -10.31
N MET A 52 3.56 -5.98 -10.97
CA MET A 52 3.94 -6.18 -12.37
C MET A 52 3.22 -5.21 -13.32
N LEU A 53 1.93 -4.94 -13.09
CA LEU A 53 1.16 -3.97 -13.86
C LEU A 53 1.70 -2.53 -13.72
N LEU A 54 2.33 -2.22 -12.59
CA LEU A 54 3.07 -0.96 -12.38
C LEU A 54 4.47 -0.98 -12.99
N GLY A 55 4.91 -2.10 -13.58
CA GLY A 55 6.25 -2.26 -14.15
C GLY A 55 7.36 -2.09 -13.10
N GLN A 56 7.15 -2.58 -11.89
CA GLN A 56 8.10 -2.49 -10.77
C GLN A 56 8.44 -3.86 -10.20
N GLU A 57 9.36 -3.87 -9.21
CA GLU A 57 9.74 -5.10 -8.50
C GLU A 57 8.51 -5.79 -7.90
N GLU A 58 8.40 -7.10 -8.09
CA GLU A 58 7.27 -7.91 -7.61
C GLU A 58 7.11 -7.90 -6.08
N ASP A 59 8.14 -7.53 -5.35
CA ASP A 59 8.17 -7.49 -3.88
C ASP A 59 8.02 -6.08 -3.28
N ALA A 60 7.68 -5.09 -4.10
CA ALA A 60 7.38 -3.75 -3.61
C ALA A 60 6.20 -3.78 -2.63
N ALA A 61 6.36 -3.12 -1.47
CA ALA A 61 5.33 -3.11 -0.45
C ALA A 61 4.07 -2.38 -0.92
N CYS A 62 2.91 -2.93 -0.57
CA CYS A 62 1.58 -2.43 -0.90
C CYS A 62 0.72 -2.27 0.36
N LEU A 63 -0.49 -1.75 0.21
CA LEU A 63 -1.54 -1.84 1.23
C LEU A 63 -2.36 -3.11 0.98
N GLU A 64 -2.40 -3.98 1.97
CA GLU A 64 -3.36 -5.10 2.03
C GLU A 64 -4.60 -4.64 2.76
N ILE A 65 -5.75 -4.78 2.11
CA ILE A 65 -7.07 -4.35 2.56
C ILE A 65 -7.91 -5.58 2.87
N THR A 66 -8.50 -5.62 4.05
CA THR A 66 -9.37 -6.71 4.48
C THR A 66 -10.79 -6.21 4.63
N PHE A 67 -11.74 -6.80 3.91
CA PHE A 67 -13.14 -6.45 3.87
C PHE A 67 -13.39 -4.99 3.50
N PHE A 68 -13.82 -4.15 4.45
CA PHE A 68 -14.08 -2.74 4.21
C PHE A 68 -12.77 -1.99 4.03
N GLY A 69 -12.59 -1.41 2.85
CA GLY A 69 -11.38 -0.66 2.53
C GLY A 69 -11.34 0.74 3.14
N PRO A 70 -10.18 1.37 3.06
CA PRO A 70 -9.96 2.72 3.58
C PRO A 70 -10.57 3.78 2.65
N GLU A 71 -10.72 4.99 3.16
CA GLU A 71 -10.88 6.21 2.36
C GLU A 71 -9.56 6.97 2.42
N ILE A 72 -8.96 7.18 1.26
CA ILE A 72 -7.60 7.74 1.13
C ILE A 72 -7.66 8.99 0.25
N GLU A 73 -7.12 10.08 0.77
CA GLU A 73 -6.86 11.29 -0.03
C GLU A 73 -5.46 11.22 -0.64
N ILE A 74 -5.38 11.56 -1.92
CA ILE A 74 -4.12 11.62 -2.67
C ILE A 74 -3.48 12.98 -2.41
N LEU A 75 -2.30 13.00 -1.83
CA LEU A 75 -1.55 14.24 -1.54
C LEU A 75 -0.55 14.61 -2.62
N ASN A 76 -0.11 13.63 -3.41
CA ASN A 76 0.81 13.82 -4.53
C ASN A 76 0.46 12.88 -5.68
N ASN A 77 0.61 13.36 -6.91
CA ASN A 77 0.32 12.58 -8.10
C ASN A 77 1.11 11.26 -8.11
N THR A 78 0.43 10.19 -8.45
CA THR A 78 1.05 8.86 -8.54
C THR A 78 0.22 7.93 -9.42
N GLU A 79 0.75 6.74 -9.63
CA GLU A 79 0.05 5.64 -10.27
C GLU A 79 -0.18 4.53 -9.26
N ILE A 80 -1.35 3.93 -9.32
CA ILE A 80 -1.75 2.82 -8.46
C ILE A 80 -2.39 1.71 -9.28
N VAL A 81 -2.39 0.51 -8.74
CA VAL A 81 -3.15 -0.64 -9.25
C VAL A 81 -3.85 -1.28 -8.07
N ILE A 82 -5.13 -1.61 -8.25
CA ILE A 82 -5.95 -2.31 -7.26
C ILE A 82 -6.23 -3.72 -7.76
N THR A 83 -5.90 -4.74 -6.98
CA THR A 83 -6.03 -6.15 -7.32
C THR A 83 -6.69 -6.93 -6.17
N GLY A 84 -6.97 -8.22 -6.39
CA GLY A 84 -7.56 -9.12 -5.39
C GLY A 84 -9.09 -9.12 -5.38
N ALA A 85 -9.69 -9.07 -4.20
CA ALA A 85 -11.14 -9.06 -4.01
C ALA A 85 -11.84 -7.91 -4.73
N ASP A 86 -13.04 -8.14 -5.23
CA ASP A 86 -13.86 -7.11 -5.87
C ASP A 86 -14.44 -6.15 -4.83
N VAL A 87 -13.65 -5.13 -4.52
CA VAL A 87 -13.95 -4.12 -3.50
C VAL A 87 -14.63 -2.87 -4.06
N LEU A 88 -15.01 -2.91 -5.34
CA LEU A 88 -15.73 -1.83 -6.03
C LEU A 88 -15.11 -0.45 -5.76
N PRO A 89 -13.83 -0.24 -6.13
CA PRO A 89 -13.15 1.02 -5.86
C PRO A 89 -13.80 2.18 -6.56
N LYS A 90 -13.77 3.36 -5.92
CA LYS A 90 -14.29 4.62 -6.45
C LYS A 90 -13.23 5.70 -6.32
N LEU A 91 -13.00 6.41 -7.40
CA LEU A 91 -12.19 7.62 -7.42
C LEU A 91 -13.13 8.83 -7.53
N ASN A 92 -13.13 9.72 -6.55
CA ASN A 92 -14.03 10.87 -6.47
C ASN A 92 -15.52 10.47 -6.58
N GLY A 93 -15.89 9.31 -5.98
CA GLY A 93 -17.25 8.80 -6.03
C GLY A 93 -17.62 8.02 -7.30
N VAL A 94 -16.78 8.04 -8.34
CA VAL A 94 -17.00 7.34 -9.61
C VAL A 94 -16.30 5.98 -9.58
N HIS A 95 -16.99 4.94 -10.01
CA HIS A 95 -16.43 3.58 -10.12
C HIS A 95 -15.19 3.58 -11.01
N THR A 96 -14.13 2.95 -10.53
CA THR A 96 -12.89 2.77 -11.27
C THR A 96 -12.59 1.28 -11.45
N PRO A 97 -12.00 0.89 -12.59
CA PRO A 97 -11.69 -0.52 -12.84
C PRO A 97 -10.57 -1.01 -11.91
N MET A 98 -10.61 -2.30 -11.61
CA MET A 98 -9.53 -3.03 -10.94
C MET A 98 -8.59 -3.67 -11.99
N TRP A 99 -7.43 -4.14 -11.56
CA TRP A 99 -6.44 -4.85 -12.38
C TRP A 99 -5.91 -4.02 -13.56
N THR A 100 -5.94 -2.71 -13.43
CA THR A 100 -5.44 -1.77 -14.43
C THR A 100 -4.70 -0.62 -13.77
N LEU A 101 -3.84 0.03 -14.53
CA LEU A 101 -3.10 1.21 -14.10
C LEU A 101 -4.05 2.39 -13.97
N LEU A 102 -4.06 3.02 -12.81
CA LEU A 102 -4.82 4.23 -12.51
C LEU A 102 -3.86 5.37 -12.18
N SER A 103 -3.91 6.43 -12.97
CA SER A 103 -3.24 7.68 -12.64
C SER A 103 -4.14 8.50 -11.71
N VAL A 104 -3.65 8.78 -10.51
CA VAL A 104 -4.37 9.56 -9.50
C VAL A 104 -3.64 10.87 -9.23
N GLN A 105 -4.40 11.93 -9.00
CA GLN A 105 -3.90 13.29 -8.84
C GLN A 105 -4.07 13.78 -7.41
N LYS A 106 -3.28 14.77 -7.04
CA LYS A 106 -3.42 15.46 -5.77
C LYS A 106 -4.84 16.01 -5.60
N GLY A 107 -5.45 15.69 -4.47
CA GLY A 107 -6.83 16.08 -4.12
C GLY A 107 -7.87 14.99 -4.44
N ASP A 108 -7.51 13.97 -5.21
CA ASP A 108 -8.41 12.84 -5.45
C ASP A 108 -8.72 12.07 -4.15
N ILE A 109 -9.93 11.54 -4.07
CA ILE A 109 -10.39 10.69 -2.98
C ILE A 109 -10.64 9.28 -3.52
N LEU A 110 -9.83 8.33 -3.07
CA LEU A 110 -10.02 6.92 -3.34
C LEU A 110 -10.80 6.29 -2.18
N SER A 111 -11.89 5.61 -2.49
CA SER A 111 -12.71 4.90 -1.51
C SER A 111 -13.09 3.52 -2.02
N PHE A 112 -13.48 2.64 -1.10
CA PHE A 112 -13.83 1.27 -1.39
C PHE A 112 -15.22 0.97 -0.81
N SER A 113 -15.99 0.16 -1.52
CA SER A 113 -17.30 -0.30 -1.07
C SER A 113 -17.17 -1.65 -0.35
N VAL A 114 -18.30 -2.19 0.10
CA VAL A 114 -18.39 -3.57 0.60
C VAL A 114 -17.93 -4.51 -0.51
N PRO A 115 -17.05 -5.47 -0.23
CA PRO A 115 -16.62 -6.44 -1.24
C PRO A 115 -17.80 -7.19 -1.82
N LYS A 116 -17.90 -7.24 -3.15
CA LYS A 116 -18.86 -8.05 -3.86
C LYS A 116 -18.47 -9.53 -3.81
N SER A 117 -17.17 -9.79 -3.87
CA SER A 117 -16.59 -11.12 -3.77
C SER A 117 -15.17 -11.05 -3.24
N GLY A 118 -14.74 -12.11 -2.54
CA GLY A 118 -13.41 -12.18 -1.94
C GLY A 118 -13.30 -11.41 -0.61
N CYS A 119 -12.10 -11.41 -0.04
CA CYS A 119 -11.85 -10.88 1.31
C CYS A 119 -10.65 -9.94 1.35
N ARG A 120 -9.68 -10.14 0.46
CA ARG A 120 -8.40 -9.41 0.44
C ARG A 120 -8.23 -8.67 -0.87
N ALA A 121 -7.98 -7.38 -0.79
CA ALA A 121 -7.57 -6.56 -1.92
C ALA A 121 -6.21 -5.91 -1.65
N TYR A 122 -5.52 -5.53 -2.70
CA TYR A 122 -4.19 -4.94 -2.65
C TYR A 122 -4.19 -3.63 -3.41
N MET A 123 -3.73 -2.57 -2.78
CA MET A 123 -3.43 -1.31 -3.44
C MET A 123 -1.91 -1.20 -3.59
N CYS A 124 -1.42 -1.54 -4.78
CA CYS A 124 -0.04 -1.34 -5.17
C CYS A 124 0.16 0.09 -5.65
N VAL A 125 1.29 0.69 -5.32
CA VAL A 125 1.63 2.06 -5.70
C VAL A 125 2.97 2.11 -6.39
N ASN A 126 3.11 2.98 -7.37
CA ASN A 126 4.36 3.17 -8.11
C ASN A 126 5.52 3.54 -7.18
N GLY A 127 6.53 2.67 -7.13
CA GLY A 127 7.68 2.73 -6.22
C GLY A 127 7.51 1.92 -4.93
N GLY A 128 6.29 1.49 -4.58
CA GLY A 128 5.99 0.79 -3.32
C GLY A 128 5.86 1.74 -2.11
N ILE A 129 5.36 1.22 -1.01
CA ILE A 129 5.16 1.96 0.25
C ILE A 129 6.50 2.13 0.98
N ALA A 130 6.80 3.38 1.36
CA ALA A 130 8.04 3.76 2.04
C ALA A 130 7.90 3.59 3.56
N VAL A 131 8.15 2.39 4.04
CA VAL A 131 8.32 2.08 5.46
C VAL A 131 9.65 1.36 5.67
N ASN A 132 10.17 1.36 6.89
CA ASN A 132 11.44 0.72 7.19
C ASN A 132 11.34 -0.80 7.02
N LYS A 133 12.40 -1.41 6.48
CA LYS A 133 12.56 -2.86 6.49
C LYS A 133 13.00 -3.32 7.87
N ILE A 134 12.32 -4.33 8.41
CA ILE A 134 12.73 -5.03 9.63
C ILE A 134 12.97 -6.48 9.26
N MET A 135 14.19 -6.97 9.48
CA MET A 135 14.62 -8.31 9.03
C MET A 135 14.31 -8.56 7.55
N GLY A 136 14.64 -7.58 6.69
CA GLY A 136 14.50 -7.69 5.24
C GLY A 136 13.09 -7.44 4.68
N SER A 137 12.05 -7.24 5.52
CA SER A 137 10.66 -7.09 5.11
C SER A 137 10.03 -5.80 5.62
N ARG A 138 9.11 -5.25 4.82
CA ARG A 138 8.21 -4.14 5.18
C ARG A 138 6.86 -4.60 5.73
N SER A 139 6.64 -5.92 5.85
CA SER A 139 5.36 -6.47 6.30
C SER A 139 5.06 -6.14 7.75
N THR A 140 3.81 -5.79 8.00
CA THR A 140 3.26 -5.63 9.34
C THR A 140 3.03 -6.99 10.01
N THR A 141 3.52 -7.15 11.22
CA THR A 141 3.22 -8.29 12.11
C THR A 141 2.44 -7.74 13.31
N LEU A 142 1.11 -7.75 13.23
CA LEU A 142 0.23 -7.12 14.22
C LEU A 142 0.44 -7.68 15.63
N ARG A 143 0.58 -9.01 15.75
CA ARG A 143 0.76 -9.68 17.04
C ARG A 143 2.00 -9.22 17.80
N LEU A 144 3.08 -8.96 17.07
CA LEU A 144 4.35 -8.52 17.66
C LEU A 144 4.53 -7.00 17.59
N LYS A 145 3.62 -6.28 16.94
CA LYS A 145 3.70 -4.84 16.69
C LYS A 145 5.00 -4.43 15.99
N ILE A 146 5.38 -5.19 14.95
CA ILE A 146 6.63 -5.01 14.21
C ILE A 146 6.34 -4.77 12.73
N GLY A 147 7.20 -3.97 12.09
CA GLY A 147 7.19 -3.71 10.65
C GLY A 147 6.02 -2.86 10.18
N GLY A 148 5.87 -2.74 8.87
CA GLY A 148 4.82 -1.94 8.27
C GLY A 148 4.80 -0.50 8.75
N PHE A 149 3.61 0.06 8.86
CA PHE A 149 3.40 1.39 9.43
C PHE A 149 3.25 1.27 10.96
N GLU A 150 4.32 1.54 11.69
CA GLU A 150 4.39 1.50 13.18
C GLU A 150 3.93 0.17 13.81
N GLY A 151 4.08 -0.96 13.10
CA GLY A 151 3.70 -2.29 13.61
C GLY A 151 2.20 -2.49 13.82
N ARG A 152 1.35 -1.65 13.25
CA ARG A 152 -0.10 -1.62 13.46
C ARG A 152 -0.86 -1.50 12.14
N LYS A 153 -2.17 -1.66 12.20
CA LYS A 153 -3.06 -1.25 11.10
C LYS A 153 -3.05 0.28 10.94
N LEU A 154 -3.42 0.75 9.77
CA LEU A 154 -3.59 2.17 9.51
C LEU A 154 -4.72 2.75 10.35
N LEU A 155 -4.57 4.01 10.72
CA LEU A 155 -5.56 4.80 11.44
C LEU A 155 -5.90 6.07 10.64
N ALA A 156 -7.03 6.69 10.99
CA ALA A 156 -7.37 7.99 10.42
C ALA A 156 -6.31 9.03 10.80
N GLY A 157 -5.89 9.83 9.83
CA GLY A 157 -4.82 10.82 9.98
C GLY A 157 -3.42 10.32 9.61
N ASP A 158 -3.22 9.02 9.40
CA ASP A 158 -1.93 8.49 8.97
C ASP A 158 -1.53 9.04 7.60
N ARG A 159 -0.27 9.47 7.50
CA ARG A 159 0.34 9.95 6.27
C ARG A 159 1.33 8.93 5.75
N ILE A 160 1.09 8.45 4.54
CA ILE A 160 1.87 7.37 3.94
C ILE A 160 2.69 7.93 2.79
N ARG A 161 3.94 7.52 2.73
CA ARG A 161 4.87 7.87 1.65
C ARG A 161 5.04 6.70 0.70
N LYS A 162 5.26 7.00 -0.56
CA LYS A 162 5.81 6.04 -1.53
C LYS A 162 7.32 6.19 -1.62
N ILE A 163 7.99 5.13 -2.04
CA ILE A 163 9.39 5.19 -2.44
C ILE A 163 9.45 5.94 -3.77
N GLY A 164 10.21 7.03 -3.83
CA GLY A 164 10.47 7.72 -5.08
C GLY A 164 11.25 6.81 -6.02
N ARG A 165 10.81 6.64 -7.28
CA ARG A 165 11.73 6.15 -8.32
C ARG A 165 12.75 7.25 -8.54
N ALA A 166 14.03 6.95 -8.36
CA ALA A 166 15.08 7.73 -8.98
C ALA A 166 14.75 7.77 -10.48
N SER A 167 14.47 8.95 -11.02
CA SER A 167 14.23 9.09 -12.44
C SER A 167 15.48 8.66 -13.18
N CYS A 168 15.50 7.45 -13.72
CA CYS A 168 16.49 6.99 -14.68
C CYS A 168 16.21 7.64 -16.05
N ARG A 169 15.98 8.98 -16.04
CA ARG A 169 15.97 9.83 -17.22
C ARG A 169 17.17 10.77 -17.14
N GLU A 170 18.34 10.19 -17.35
CA GLU A 170 19.50 10.88 -17.91
C GLU A 170 20.60 9.86 -18.14
N ARG A 171 20.55 9.23 -19.30
CA ARG A 171 21.74 8.82 -20.07
C ARG A 171 21.30 8.55 -21.50
N VAL A 172 21.24 9.57 -22.24
CA VAL A 172 21.58 9.52 -23.67
C VAL A 172 22.67 10.54 -23.88
#